data_fc526e750640d7a53b8fa0e58c81c14f
#
_entry.id   fc526e750640d7a53b8fa0e58c81c14f
#
_cell.length_a   1.000
_cell.length_b   1.000
_cell.length_c   1.000
_cell.angle_alpha   90.00
_cell.angle_beta   90.00
_cell.angle_gamma   90.00
#
_symmetry.space_group_name_H-M   'P 1'
#
loop_
_entity.id
_entity.type
_entity.pdbx_description
1 polymer ?
#
loop_
_entity_poly.entity_id
_entity_poly.type
_entity_poly.pdbx_seq_one_letter_code
_entity_poly.pdbx_strand_id
1 'polypeptide(L)'
;MSEYLLQMTGIDKCFGGVHALDNVNFAVRPGKVMCLAGENGCGKSTLVKIISGVYTRDAGEIVFEGQSIHHITPAEATRLGIQVIYQDLSIFPNLTVMENLAINSEITANRRIVNRKRWEQTAKEALSKIGYNIDLRAKMGDLSVADKQLVAICRALLFNAKLIIMDEPTTALTKKEVDALFNTVRQLRDSGIAIMFISHKTEEIFEISDDVCIMRNGRNVYSGPTSELTKKDFTYYMTGRELEDNYFVPTNISKEPVLKVDRLTWKGKFSDVTFDLRKGEILGITGLLGSGRTELALSLFGLGRVDSGTITLNGEQVKITSPIQAQKKRIGYVPEDRLTEGLCLRQPIADNIMLASLKQLTRALGTIRHEELFDKSNKWVDKFSITTDDAHKNASTLSGGNQQKIVLSKWLNNDLDVLILNGPTVGVDIGAKQDIHALVHDLANQGLAVIIISDDLAEVVVNCNRVIVMKDGHIVGEMAGERITEDNILEIIR
;
A
#
# COMPACT_ATOMS: atom_id res chain seq x y z
N MET A 1 10.52 17.51 -34.99
CA MET A 1 10.04 17.51 -33.58
C MET A 1 10.88 16.52 -32.82
N SER A 2 11.23 16.81 -31.56
CA SER A 2 11.95 15.84 -30.72
C SER A 2 11.08 14.61 -30.57
N GLU A 3 11.66 13.42 -30.61
CA GLU A 3 10.97 12.14 -30.38
C GLU A 3 10.41 12.08 -28.96
N TYR A 4 11.07 12.73 -28.01
CA TYR A 4 10.71 12.76 -26.59
C TYR A 4 10.27 14.17 -26.16
N LEU A 5 9.22 14.22 -25.32
CA LEU A 5 8.78 15.42 -24.63
C LEU A 5 9.74 15.77 -23.48
N LEU A 6 10.08 14.76 -22.68
CA LEU A 6 11.06 14.83 -21.59
C LEU A 6 12.12 13.75 -21.83
N GLN A 7 13.39 14.13 -21.72
CA GLN A 7 14.52 13.20 -21.75
C GLN A 7 15.50 13.57 -20.64
N MET A 8 15.88 12.58 -19.85
CA MET A 8 16.84 12.68 -18.77
C MET A 8 17.94 11.66 -19.01
N THR A 9 19.20 12.09 -18.94
CA THR A 9 20.35 11.25 -19.25
C THR A 9 21.39 11.36 -18.15
N GLY A 10 21.80 10.20 -17.59
CA GLY A 10 22.86 10.12 -16.60
C GLY A 10 22.56 10.88 -15.31
N ILE A 11 21.32 10.84 -14.81
CA ILE A 11 20.92 11.60 -13.64
C ILE A 11 21.47 10.98 -12.38
N ASP A 12 22.24 11.75 -11.63
CA ASP A 12 22.75 11.41 -10.31
C ASP A 12 22.15 12.28 -9.22
N LYS A 13 21.88 11.67 -8.04
CA LYS A 13 21.45 12.36 -6.83
C LYS A 13 21.87 11.63 -5.58
N CYS A 14 22.63 12.33 -4.72
CA CYS A 14 23.04 11.85 -3.40
C CYS A 14 22.41 12.68 -2.27
N PHE A 15 22.09 12.03 -1.18
CA PHE A 15 21.65 12.67 0.07
C PHE A 15 22.51 12.10 1.23
N GLY A 16 23.40 12.94 1.77
CA GLY A 16 24.34 12.46 2.79
C GLY A 16 25.16 11.29 2.28
N GLY A 17 25.01 10.10 2.85
CA GLY A 17 25.71 8.88 2.43
C GLY A 17 24.90 7.98 1.48
N VAL A 18 23.68 8.38 1.07
CA VAL A 18 22.78 7.54 0.26
C VAL A 18 22.76 8.04 -1.18
N HIS A 19 23.10 7.16 -2.12
CA HIS A 19 23.01 7.41 -3.56
C HIS A 19 21.57 7.08 -4.01
N ALA A 20 20.72 8.09 -4.05
CA ALA A 20 19.28 7.93 -4.33
C ALA A 20 18.99 7.71 -5.81
N LEU A 21 19.80 8.30 -6.72
CA LEU A 21 19.77 8.07 -8.17
C LEU A 21 21.21 7.92 -8.64
N ASP A 22 21.47 6.88 -9.42
CA ASP A 22 22.80 6.50 -9.90
C ASP A 22 22.74 6.23 -11.42
N ASN A 23 23.18 7.22 -12.20
CA ASN A 23 23.21 7.19 -13.67
C ASN A 23 21.84 6.84 -14.30
N VAL A 24 20.76 7.47 -13.81
CA VAL A 24 19.40 7.17 -14.25
C VAL A 24 19.10 7.82 -15.58
N ASN A 25 18.57 7.03 -16.54
CA ASN A 25 18.05 7.49 -17.82
C ASN A 25 16.52 7.33 -17.83
N PHE A 26 15.81 8.40 -18.23
CA PHE A 26 14.35 8.38 -18.25
C PHE A 26 13.83 9.25 -19.39
N ALA A 27 12.85 8.75 -20.13
CA ALA A 27 12.27 9.51 -21.23
C ALA A 27 10.75 9.33 -21.32
N VAL A 28 10.04 10.38 -21.71
CA VAL A 28 8.59 10.36 -21.91
C VAL A 28 8.29 10.87 -23.30
N ARG A 29 7.50 10.12 -24.07
CA ARG A 29 7.03 10.51 -25.39
C ARG A 29 5.74 11.34 -25.30
N PRO A 30 5.52 12.34 -26.18
CA PRO A 30 4.27 13.09 -26.19
C PRO A 30 3.07 12.18 -26.50
N GLY A 31 1.94 12.39 -25.82
CA GLY A 31 0.73 11.59 -26.02
C GLY A 31 0.89 10.11 -25.70
N LYS A 32 1.76 9.78 -24.73
CA LYS A 32 1.97 8.41 -24.24
C LYS A 32 1.89 8.35 -22.74
N VAL A 33 1.53 7.18 -22.21
CA VAL A 33 1.59 6.86 -20.80
C VAL A 33 2.89 6.12 -20.51
N MET A 34 3.82 6.78 -19.83
CA MET A 34 5.06 6.20 -19.31
C MET A 34 4.84 5.81 -17.86
N CYS A 35 4.93 4.53 -17.54
CA CYS A 35 4.90 4.10 -16.14
C CYS A 35 6.31 4.14 -15.54
N LEU A 36 6.44 4.74 -14.36
CA LEU A 36 7.63 4.62 -13.52
C LEU A 36 7.34 3.63 -12.39
N ALA A 37 7.92 2.44 -12.49
CA ALA A 37 7.76 1.35 -11.56
C ALA A 37 9.02 1.12 -10.72
N GLY A 38 8.87 0.49 -9.57
CA GLY A 38 9.98 0.14 -8.67
C GLY A 38 9.50 0.00 -7.24
N GLU A 39 10.26 -0.71 -6.42
CA GLU A 39 9.98 -0.87 -4.98
C GLU A 39 10.10 0.46 -4.22
N ASN A 40 9.58 0.48 -2.99
CA ASN A 40 9.71 1.67 -2.14
C ASN A 40 11.19 1.96 -1.83
N GLY A 41 11.57 3.24 -1.93
CA GLY A 41 12.97 3.66 -1.71
C GLY A 41 13.89 3.50 -2.92
N CYS A 42 13.44 3.00 -4.08
CA CYS A 42 14.30 2.85 -5.26
C CYS A 42 14.62 4.15 -6.02
N GLY A 43 14.13 5.32 -5.56
CA GLY A 43 14.45 6.61 -6.15
C GLY A 43 13.33 7.29 -6.96
N LYS A 44 12.14 6.68 -7.14
CA LYS A 44 11.03 7.26 -7.93
C LYS A 44 10.65 8.67 -7.50
N SER A 45 10.37 8.85 -6.22
CA SER A 45 9.97 10.17 -5.69
C SER A 45 11.11 11.21 -5.79
N THR A 46 12.37 10.76 -5.76
CA THR A 46 13.53 11.64 -6.01
C THR A 46 13.55 12.11 -7.46
N LEU A 47 13.34 11.19 -8.42
CA LEU A 47 13.26 11.51 -9.83
C LEU A 47 12.12 12.50 -10.12
N VAL A 48 10.92 12.27 -9.57
CA VAL A 48 9.77 13.18 -9.67
C VAL A 48 10.09 14.57 -9.11
N LYS A 49 10.74 14.65 -7.96
CA LYS A 49 11.12 15.93 -7.34
C LYS A 49 12.19 16.69 -8.14
N ILE A 50 13.03 15.98 -8.88
CA ILE A 50 13.97 16.61 -9.83
C ILE A 50 13.22 17.15 -11.05
N ILE A 51 12.31 16.36 -11.64
CA ILE A 51 11.49 16.79 -12.79
C ILE A 51 10.63 18.00 -12.42
N SER A 52 10.07 18.01 -11.21
CA SER A 52 9.23 19.12 -10.72
C SER A 52 10.03 20.32 -10.19
N GLY A 53 11.36 20.27 -10.17
CA GLY A 53 12.21 21.35 -9.70
C GLY A 53 12.28 21.54 -8.19
N VAL A 54 11.80 20.58 -7.40
CA VAL A 54 11.90 20.58 -5.93
C VAL A 54 13.31 20.21 -5.49
N TYR A 55 13.98 19.30 -6.23
CA TYR A 55 15.37 18.95 -6.01
C TYR A 55 16.22 19.28 -7.24
N THR A 56 17.48 19.65 -6.99
CA THR A 56 18.49 19.76 -8.02
C THR A 56 19.19 18.41 -8.18
N ARG A 57 19.50 18.03 -9.43
CA ARG A 57 20.38 16.90 -9.71
C ARG A 57 21.85 17.25 -9.39
N ASP A 58 22.64 16.25 -9.12
CA ASP A 58 24.09 16.43 -8.87
C ASP A 58 24.89 16.25 -10.17
N ALA A 59 24.42 15.39 -11.11
CA ALA A 59 24.97 15.22 -12.45
C ALA A 59 23.86 14.85 -13.46
N GLY A 60 24.24 14.78 -14.74
CA GLY A 60 23.36 14.41 -15.84
C GLY A 60 22.70 15.61 -16.55
N GLU A 61 21.86 15.32 -17.54
CA GLU A 61 21.20 16.32 -18.37
C GLU A 61 19.68 16.10 -18.40
N ILE A 62 18.92 17.19 -18.46
CA ILE A 62 17.46 17.20 -18.65
C ILE A 62 17.14 18.02 -19.90
N VAL A 63 16.41 17.42 -20.83
CA VAL A 63 15.90 18.06 -22.03
C VAL A 63 14.37 18.00 -22.02
N PHE A 64 13.71 19.13 -22.19
CA PHE A 64 12.26 19.22 -22.30
C PHE A 64 11.88 19.94 -23.60
N GLU A 65 11.04 19.31 -24.45
CA GLU A 65 10.70 19.81 -25.78
C GLU A 65 11.95 20.16 -26.64
N GLY A 66 13.03 19.40 -26.52
CA GLY A 66 14.28 19.65 -27.25
C GLY A 66 15.16 20.77 -26.68
N GLN A 67 14.78 21.39 -25.59
CA GLN A 67 15.56 22.41 -24.89
C GLN A 67 16.24 21.84 -23.63
N SER A 68 17.55 22.03 -23.53
CA SER A 68 18.30 21.64 -22.34
C SER A 68 17.96 22.55 -21.16
N ILE A 69 17.66 21.93 -20.03
CA ILE A 69 17.30 22.62 -18.77
C ILE A 69 18.43 22.41 -17.75
N HIS A 70 19.18 23.47 -17.48
CA HIS A 70 20.26 23.40 -16.49
C HIS A 70 19.77 23.45 -15.06
N HIS A 71 18.80 24.31 -14.79
CA HIS A 71 18.14 24.45 -13.50
C HIS A 71 16.64 24.62 -13.71
N ILE A 72 15.83 24.01 -12.89
CA ILE A 72 14.37 24.14 -12.91
C ILE A 72 13.87 24.39 -11.50
N THR A 73 13.01 25.39 -11.33
CA THR A 73 12.25 25.66 -10.12
C THR A 73 10.81 25.12 -10.29
N PRO A 74 10.06 24.88 -9.20
CA PRO A 74 8.65 24.44 -9.31
C PRO A 74 7.78 25.42 -10.14
N ALA A 75 8.03 26.70 -10.06
CA ALA A 75 7.32 27.71 -10.86
C ALA A 75 7.66 27.62 -12.35
N GLU A 76 8.90 27.31 -12.70
CA GLU A 76 9.34 27.08 -14.07
C GLU A 76 8.81 25.77 -14.64
N ALA A 77 8.82 24.67 -13.85
CA ALA A 77 8.21 23.41 -14.22
C ALA A 77 6.73 23.60 -14.58
N THR A 78 5.98 24.33 -13.73
CA THR A 78 4.59 24.68 -14.01
C THR A 78 4.43 25.48 -15.30
N ARG A 79 5.29 26.47 -15.58
CA ARG A 79 5.25 27.26 -16.82
C ARG A 79 5.59 26.46 -18.08
N LEU A 80 6.46 25.48 -17.96
CA LEU A 80 6.78 24.54 -19.04
C LEU A 80 5.63 23.56 -19.33
N GLY A 81 4.63 23.46 -18.44
CA GLY A 81 3.50 22.55 -18.55
C GLY A 81 3.74 21.21 -17.84
N ILE A 82 4.70 21.12 -16.93
CA ILE A 82 4.92 19.96 -16.08
C ILE A 82 4.05 20.12 -14.82
N GLN A 83 3.10 19.21 -14.61
CA GLN A 83 2.19 19.21 -13.48
C GLN A 83 2.34 17.93 -12.68
N VAL A 84 2.38 18.03 -11.36
CA VAL A 84 2.48 16.87 -10.47
C VAL A 84 1.24 16.77 -9.60
N ILE A 85 0.63 15.58 -9.61
CA ILE A 85 -0.43 15.19 -8.70
C ILE A 85 0.20 14.23 -7.71
N TYR A 86 0.51 14.73 -6.53
CA TYR A 86 1.10 13.94 -5.44
C TYR A 86 0.07 13.02 -4.80
N GLN A 87 0.53 12.03 -4.09
CA GLN A 87 -0.31 11.07 -3.36
C GLN A 87 -1.29 11.73 -2.37
N ASP A 88 -0.89 12.83 -1.72
CA ASP A 88 -1.73 13.64 -0.84
C ASP A 88 -2.65 14.63 -1.58
N LEU A 89 -2.64 14.60 -2.93
CA LEU A 89 -3.40 15.45 -3.86
C LEU A 89 -3.16 16.96 -3.72
N SER A 90 -2.44 17.42 -2.71
CA SER A 90 -2.13 18.84 -2.42
C SER A 90 -3.35 19.76 -2.59
N ILE A 91 -4.48 19.35 -2.02
CA ILE A 91 -5.75 20.09 -2.07
C ILE A 91 -5.97 20.92 -0.80
N PHE A 92 -6.84 21.92 -0.88
CA PHE A 92 -7.29 22.72 0.26
C PHE A 92 -8.66 22.21 0.74
N PRO A 93 -8.73 21.34 1.78
CA PRO A 93 -9.96 20.65 2.17
C PRO A 93 -11.07 21.59 2.65
N ASN A 94 -10.70 22.75 3.21
CA ASN A 94 -11.63 23.74 3.72
C ASN A 94 -12.21 24.67 2.63
N LEU A 95 -11.65 24.64 1.42
CA LEU A 95 -12.12 25.42 0.28
C LEU A 95 -13.09 24.60 -0.58
N THR A 96 -13.93 25.29 -1.35
CA THR A 96 -14.82 24.67 -2.32
C THR A 96 -14.07 24.15 -3.54
N VAL A 97 -14.72 23.32 -4.35
CA VAL A 97 -14.20 22.83 -5.65
C VAL A 97 -13.81 24.02 -6.54
N MET A 98 -14.70 25.00 -6.67
CA MET A 98 -14.44 26.23 -7.44
C MET A 98 -13.19 26.95 -6.98
N GLU A 99 -13.03 27.14 -5.66
CA GLU A 99 -11.88 27.81 -5.08
C GLU A 99 -10.59 27.02 -5.29
N ASN A 100 -10.61 25.69 -5.14
CA ASN A 100 -9.45 24.82 -5.40
C ASN A 100 -9.01 24.88 -6.86
N LEU A 101 -9.93 24.98 -7.81
CA LEU A 101 -9.61 25.08 -9.23
C LEU A 101 -9.07 26.48 -9.60
N ALA A 102 -9.64 27.54 -9.05
CA ALA A 102 -9.36 28.91 -9.48
C ALA A 102 -8.18 29.56 -8.75
N ILE A 103 -7.90 29.21 -7.49
CA ILE A 103 -6.95 29.95 -6.64
C ILE A 103 -5.54 30.06 -7.24
N ASN A 104 -5.02 28.98 -7.79
CA ASN A 104 -3.68 28.96 -8.34
C ASN A 104 -3.54 29.83 -9.59
N SER A 105 -4.58 29.89 -10.43
CA SER A 105 -4.58 30.76 -11.62
C SER A 105 -4.60 32.25 -11.25
N GLU A 106 -5.26 32.61 -10.16
CA GLU A 106 -5.30 33.98 -9.64
C GLU A 106 -3.95 34.40 -9.04
N ILE A 107 -3.32 33.50 -8.28
CA ILE A 107 -1.98 33.72 -7.69
C ILE A 107 -0.95 33.92 -8.80
N THR A 108 -0.93 33.03 -9.80
CA THR A 108 0.00 33.12 -10.94
C THR A 108 -0.21 34.42 -11.75
N ALA A 109 -1.46 34.85 -11.90
CA ALA A 109 -1.80 36.11 -12.56
C ALA A 109 -1.60 37.36 -11.68
N ASN A 110 -1.07 37.21 -10.45
CA ASN A 110 -0.84 38.27 -9.46
C ASN A 110 -2.08 39.15 -9.21
N ARG A 111 -3.28 38.54 -9.21
CA ARG A 111 -4.54 39.26 -9.03
C ARG A 111 -4.89 39.39 -7.55
N ARG A 112 -5.22 40.60 -7.14
CA ARG A 112 -5.53 40.91 -5.72
C ARG A 112 -7.02 40.94 -5.40
N ILE A 113 -7.89 40.92 -6.44
CA ILE A 113 -9.35 41.02 -6.26
C ILE A 113 -10.00 39.73 -6.81
N VAL A 114 -10.75 39.07 -5.94
CA VAL A 114 -11.51 37.84 -6.28
C VAL A 114 -12.71 38.19 -7.15
N ASN A 115 -12.82 37.51 -8.29
CA ASN A 115 -14.01 37.58 -9.17
C ASN A 115 -14.68 36.20 -9.25
N ARG A 116 -15.71 36.00 -8.46
CA ARG A 116 -16.43 34.72 -8.35
C ARG A 116 -17.03 34.24 -9.69
N LYS A 117 -17.52 35.14 -10.55
CA LYS A 117 -18.07 34.76 -11.88
C LYS A 117 -16.96 34.15 -12.76
N ARG A 118 -15.78 34.76 -12.77
CA ARG A 118 -14.63 34.25 -13.49
C ARG A 118 -14.18 32.91 -12.93
N TRP A 119 -14.12 32.77 -11.60
CA TRP A 119 -13.76 31.50 -10.95
C TRP A 119 -14.73 30.37 -11.35
N GLU A 120 -16.03 30.64 -11.33
CA GLU A 120 -17.07 29.69 -11.76
C GLU A 120 -16.88 29.29 -13.22
N GLN A 121 -16.61 30.26 -14.11
CA GLN A 121 -16.34 29.97 -15.51
C GLN A 121 -15.08 29.12 -15.69
N THR A 122 -13.95 29.50 -15.05
CA THR A 122 -12.71 28.73 -15.08
C THR A 122 -12.90 27.30 -14.58
N ALA A 123 -13.66 27.12 -13.50
CA ALA A 123 -13.94 25.79 -12.97
C ALA A 123 -14.80 24.94 -13.93
N LYS A 124 -15.85 25.52 -14.53
CA LYS A 124 -16.70 24.85 -15.52
C LYS A 124 -15.89 24.43 -16.76
N GLU A 125 -15.03 25.31 -17.26
CA GLU A 125 -14.14 25.01 -18.39
C GLU A 125 -13.19 23.87 -18.09
N ALA A 126 -12.60 23.83 -16.88
CA ALA A 126 -11.71 22.76 -16.49
C ALA A 126 -12.42 21.40 -16.40
N LEU A 127 -13.61 21.36 -15.78
CA LEU A 127 -14.41 20.14 -15.64
C LEU A 127 -14.93 19.63 -16.98
N SER A 128 -15.28 20.55 -17.90
CA SER A 128 -15.77 20.18 -19.23
C SER A 128 -14.70 19.46 -20.07
N LYS A 129 -13.40 19.74 -19.85
CA LYS A 129 -12.29 19.10 -20.58
C LYS A 129 -12.22 17.58 -20.35
N ILE A 130 -12.68 17.11 -19.20
CA ILE A 130 -12.74 15.68 -18.85
C ILE A 130 -14.15 15.13 -18.81
N GLY A 131 -15.16 15.93 -19.18
CA GLY A 131 -16.57 15.53 -19.20
C GLY A 131 -17.13 15.23 -17.79
N TYR A 132 -16.56 15.84 -16.74
CA TYR A 132 -16.94 15.57 -15.35
C TYR A 132 -17.87 16.65 -14.78
N ASN A 133 -18.87 16.22 -14.00
CA ASN A 133 -19.82 17.13 -13.37
C ASN A 133 -19.79 16.96 -11.85
N ILE A 134 -19.54 18.05 -11.13
CA ILE A 134 -19.48 18.10 -9.67
C ILE A 134 -20.02 19.44 -9.18
N ASP A 135 -20.61 19.46 -7.99
CA ASP A 135 -21.05 20.72 -7.37
C ASP A 135 -19.83 21.61 -7.03
N LEU A 136 -19.73 22.74 -7.73
CA LEU A 136 -18.67 23.72 -7.53
C LEU A 136 -18.65 24.34 -6.14
N ARG A 137 -19.75 24.26 -5.38
CA ARG A 137 -19.89 24.81 -4.03
C ARG A 137 -19.58 23.79 -2.94
N ALA A 138 -19.51 22.50 -3.30
CA ALA A 138 -19.13 21.46 -2.35
C ALA A 138 -17.72 21.72 -1.79
N LYS A 139 -17.50 21.46 -0.51
CA LYS A 139 -16.17 21.55 0.10
C LYS A 139 -15.34 20.33 -0.34
N MET A 140 -14.07 20.59 -0.65
CA MET A 140 -13.15 19.51 -1.04
C MET A 140 -13.00 18.43 0.04
N GLY A 141 -13.06 18.83 1.34
CA GLY A 141 -12.97 17.87 2.45
C GLY A 141 -14.06 16.79 2.41
N ASP A 142 -15.27 17.15 1.98
CA ASP A 142 -16.47 16.30 2.00
C ASP A 142 -16.59 15.37 0.79
N LEU A 143 -15.73 15.54 -0.22
CA LEU A 143 -15.75 14.73 -1.44
C LEU A 143 -15.11 13.35 -1.25
N SER A 144 -15.50 12.40 -2.11
CA SER A 144 -14.78 11.12 -2.24
C SER A 144 -13.33 11.31 -2.68
N VAL A 145 -12.47 10.32 -2.44
CA VAL A 145 -11.07 10.37 -2.91
C VAL A 145 -11.01 10.45 -4.44
N ALA A 146 -11.90 9.74 -5.13
CA ALA A 146 -11.99 9.77 -6.59
C ALA A 146 -12.34 11.18 -7.12
N ASP A 147 -13.32 11.85 -6.51
CA ASP A 147 -13.69 13.22 -6.88
C ASP A 147 -12.55 14.20 -6.65
N LYS A 148 -11.86 14.08 -5.52
CA LYS A 148 -10.66 14.86 -5.20
C LYS A 148 -9.57 14.68 -6.24
N GLN A 149 -9.35 13.44 -6.70
CA GLN A 149 -8.39 13.11 -7.75
C GLN A 149 -8.74 13.79 -9.07
N LEU A 150 -10.01 13.70 -9.50
CA LEU A 150 -10.47 14.33 -10.74
C LEU A 150 -10.35 15.86 -10.68
N VAL A 151 -10.65 16.48 -9.54
CA VAL A 151 -10.43 17.93 -9.35
C VAL A 151 -8.95 18.29 -9.43
N ALA A 152 -8.04 17.47 -8.90
CA ALA A 152 -6.60 17.67 -9.02
C ALA A 152 -6.13 17.60 -10.49
N ILE A 153 -6.67 16.66 -11.27
CA ILE A 153 -6.42 16.56 -12.72
C ILE A 153 -6.95 17.81 -13.43
N CYS A 154 -8.19 18.24 -13.16
CA CYS A 154 -8.75 19.47 -13.71
C CYS A 154 -7.88 20.69 -13.43
N ARG A 155 -7.34 20.78 -12.20
CA ARG A 155 -6.41 21.84 -11.81
C ARG A 155 -5.15 21.82 -12.66
N ALA A 156 -4.57 20.65 -12.92
CA ALA A 156 -3.40 20.51 -13.79
C ALA A 156 -3.68 20.99 -15.22
N LEU A 157 -4.86 20.69 -15.77
CA LEU A 157 -5.27 21.10 -17.11
C LEU A 157 -5.45 22.62 -17.28
N LEU A 158 -5.70 23.35 -16.20
CA LEU A 158 -5.78 24.82 -16.23
C LEU A 158 -4.42 25.48 -16.52
N PHE A 159 -3.30 24.78 -16.32
CA PHE A 159 -1.95 25.26 -16.57
C PHE A 159 -1.37 24.77 -17.90
N ASN A 160 -2.23 24.40 -18.86
CA ASN A 160 -1.79 23.90 -20.18
C ASN A 160 -0.78 22.74 -20.04
N ALA A 161 -1.12 21.77 -19.19
CA ALA A 161 -0.25 20.63 -18.93
C ALA A 161 0.14 19.92 -20.24
N LYS A 162 1.42 19.70 -20.42
CA LYS A 162 2.02 18.87 -21.48
C LYS A 162 2.45 17.53 -20.92
N LEU A 163 2.87 17.53 -19.66
CA LEU A 163 3.21 16.34 -18.87
C LEU A 163 2.46 16.39 -17.54
N ILE A 164 1.67 15.36 -17.25
CA ILE A 164 1.04 15.16 -15.95
C ILE A 164 1.71 13.96 -15.27
N ILE A 165 2.26 14.18 -14.10
CA ILE A 165 2.86 13.16 -13.25
C ILE A 165 1.83 12.80 -12.18
N MET A 166 1.47 11.52 -12.07
CA MET A 166 0.52 10.99 -11.08
C MET A 166 1.26 10.01 -10.16
N ASP A 167 1.41 10.38 -8.90
CA ASP A 167 2.14 9.60 -7.89
C ASP A 167 1.16 8.72 -7.11
N GLU A 168 1.16 7.40 -7.39
CA GLU A 168 0.27 6.39 -6.80
C GLU A 168 -1.22 6.77 -6.74
N PRO A 169 -1.84 7.16 -7.86
CA PRO A 169 -3.16 7.78 -7.84
C PRO A 169 -4.31 6.82 -7.49
N THR A 170 -4.05 5.51 -7.40
CA THR A 170 -5.07 4.47 -7.22
C THR A 170 -5.10 3.86 -5.82
N THR A 171 -4.22 4.28 -4.92
CA THR A 171 -4.01 3.63 -3.61
C THR A 171 -5.25 3.58 -2.73
N ALA A 172 -6.14 4.60 -2.83
CA ALA A 172 -7.35 4.70 -2.00
C ALA A 172 -8.64 4.63 -2.84
N LEU A 173 -8.58 4.05 -4.04
CA LEU A 173 -9.72 3.97 -4.96
C LEU A 173 -10.28 2.54 -5.03
N THR A 174 -11.59 2.45 -5.15
CA THR A 174 -12.27 1.19 -5.51
C THR A 174 -12.01 0.84 -6.97
N LYS A 175 -12.19 -0.44 -7.37
CA LYS A 175 -11.99 -0.88 -8.77
C LYS A 175 -12.78 -0.03 -9.77
N LYS A 176 -14.05 0.28 -9.48
CA LYS A 176 -14.88 1.15 -10.33
C LYS A 176 -14.31 2.55 -10.50
N GLU A 177 -13.73 3.11 -9.44
CA GLU A 177 -13.10 4.43 -9.46
C GLU A 177 -11.77 4.40 -10.22
N VAL A 178 -10.99 3.32 -10.09
CA VAL A 178 -9.77 3.08 -10.89
C VAL A 178 -10.11 3.03 -12.38
N ASP A 179 -11.15 2.29 -12.78
CA ASP A 179 -11.60 2.21 -14.17
C ASP A 179 -12.01 3.59 -14.73
N ALA A 180 -12.69 4.41 -13.93
CA ALA A 180 -13.06 5.78 -14.28
C ALA A 180 -11.82 6.68 -14.43
N LEU A 181 -10.84 6.57 -13.52
CA LEU A 181 -9.57 7.28 -13.62
C LEU A 181 -8.79 6.89 -14.89
N PHE A 182 -8.70 5.60 -15.19
CA PHE A 182 -8.01 5.10 -16.39
C PHE A 182 -8.66 5.59 -17.68
N ASN A 183 -9.99 5.67 -17.72
CA ASN A 183 -10.69 6.29 -18.85
C ASN A 183 -10.31 7.76 -19.01
N THR A 184 -10.19 8.50 -17.92
CA THR A 184 -9.72 9.90 -17.94
C THR A 184 -8.28 10.00 -18.42
N VAL A 185 -7.39 9.13 -17.94
CA VAL A 185 -5.98 9.06 -18.38
C VAL A 185 -5.89 8.78 -19.88
N ARG A 186 -6.70 7.83 -20.40
CA ARG A 186 -6.75 7.53 -21.85
C ARG A 186 -7.21 8.75 -22.67
N GLN A 187 -8.24 9.46 -22.22
CA GLN A 187 -8.71 10.69 -22.88
C GLN A 187 -7.63 11.77 -22.92
N LEU A 188 -6.91 11.97 -21.83
CA LEU A 188 -5.80 12.95 -21.77
C LEU A 188 -4.66 12.55 -22.70
N ARG A 189 -4.26 11.29 -22.72
CA ARG A 189 -3.27 10.73 -23.64
C ARG A 189 -3.68 10.98 -25.10
N ASP A 190 -4.91 10.64 -25.44
CA ASP A 190 -5.45 10.77 -26.79
C ASP A 190 -5.59 12.24 -27.23
N SER A 191 -5.66 13.18 -26.29
CA SER A 191 -5.57 14.62 -26.55
C SER A 191 -4.14 15.13 -26.72
N GLY A 192 -3.12 14.25 -26.66
CA GLY A 192 -1.71 14.57 -26.85
C GLY A 192 -0.92 14.92 -25.57
N ILE A 193 -1.56 14.84 -24.40
CA ILE A 193 -0.88 15.06 -23.10
C ILE A 193 -0.08 13.81 -22.76
N ALA A 194 1.19 13.97 -22.39
CA ALA A 194 2.01 12.90 -21.87
C ALA A 194 1.67 12.66 -20.39
N ILE A 195 1.60 11.39 -20.01
CA ILE A 195 1.32 11.00 -18.62
C ILE A 195 2.51 10.21 -18.09
N MET A 196 3.01 10.59 -16.92
CA MET A 196 3.91 9.77 -16.13
C MET A 196 3.12 9.18 -14.97
N PHE A 197 2.88 7.87 -15.02
CA PHE A 197 2.07 7.15 -14.04
C PHE A 197 3.00 6.37 -13.12
N ILE A 198 2.92 6.61 -11.82
CA ILE A 198 3.75 5.91 -10.84
C ILE A 198 2.85 4.93 -10.11
N SER A 199 3.19 3.66 -10.20
CA SER A 199 2.50 2.58 -9.50
C SER A 199 3.46 1.42 -9.22
N HIS A 200 3.13 0.62 -8.24
CA HIS A 200 3.79 -0.66 -7.95
C HIS A 200 2.85 -1.85 -8.21
N LYS A 201 1.61 -1.59 -8.66
CA LYS A 201 0.61 -2.62 -8.93
C LYS A 201 0.71 -3.11 -10.37
N THR A 202 1.08 -4.37 -10.54
CA THR A 202 1.33 -4.98 -11.84
C THR A 202 0.14 -4.85 -12.80
N GLU A 203 -1.08 -5.15 -12.34
CA GLU A 203 -2.30 -5.08 -13.17
C GLU A 203 -2.51 -3.69 -13.74
N GLU A 204 -2.36 -2.65 -12.91
CA GLU A 204 -2.55 -1.26 -13.32
C GLU A 204 -1.55 -0.85 -14.40
N ILE A 205 -0.28 -1.25 -14.23
CA ILE A 205 0.79 -0.93 -15.17
C ILE A 205 0.53 -1.55 -16.54
N PHE A 206 0.17 -2.83 -16.57
CA PHE A 206 -0.12 -3.53 -17.83
C PHE A 206 -1.42 -3.05 -18.49
N GLU A 207 -2.37 -2.49 -17.73
CA GLU A 207 -3.63 -1.99 -18.27
C GLU A 207 -3.50 -0.59 -18.89
N ILE A 208 -2.67 0.31 -18.31
CA ILE A 208 -2.70 1.74 -18.66
C ILE A 208 -1.46 2.22 -19.42
N SER A 209 -0.29 1.59 -19.25
CA SER A 209 0.96 2.14 -19.78
C SER A 209 1.28 1.67 -21.21
N ASP A 210 1.78 2.60 -22.01
CA ASP A 210 2.41 2.32 -23.32
C ASP A 210 3.85 1.86 -23.11
N ASP A 211 4.60 2.56 -22.25
CA ASP A 211 5.99 2.31 -21.93
C ASP A 211 6.16 2.18 -20.42
N VAL A 212 7.17 1.43 -20.00
CA VAL A 212 7.51 1.27 -18.58
C VAL A 212 9.01 1.46 -18.36
N CYS A 213 9.35 2.18 -17.30
CA CYS A 213 10.70 2.28 -16.76
C CYS A 213 10.70 1.68 -15.35
N ILE A 214 11.48 0.64 -15.15
CA ILE A 214 11.60 -0.03 -13.84
C ILE A 214 12.90 0.39 -13.17
N MET A 215 12.79 0.88 -11.95
CA MET A 215 13.91 1.29 -11.12
C MET A 215 14.11 0.33 -9.96
N ARG A 216 15.38 0.01 -9.67
CA ARG A 216 15.79 -0.76 -8.49
C ARG A 216 17.12 -0.22 -7.96
N ASN A 217 17.20 0.04 -6.65
CA ASN A 217 18.39 0.55 -5.96
C ASN A 217 18.98 1.81 -6.63
N GLY A 218 18.14 2.76 -7.02
CA GLY A 218 18.57 4.01 -7.64
C GLY A 218 18.95 3.94 -9.11
N ARG A 219 18.82 2.79 -9.78
CA ARG A 219 19.21 2.57 -11.18
C ARG A 219 18.05 2.07 -12.04
N ASN A 220 18.10 2.32 -13.33
CA ASN A 220 17.22 1.67 -14.29
C ASN A 220 17.61 0.19 -14.44
N VAL A 221 16.66 -0.71 -14.38
CA VAL A 221 16.83 -2.13 -14.66
C VAL A 221 16.12 -2.56 -15.95
N TYR A 222 15.09 -1.81 -16.35
CA TYR A 222 14.41 -1.93 -17.63
C TYR A 222 13.83 -0.58 -18.06
N SER A 223 13.78 -0.32 -19.37
CA SER A 223 13.05 0.80 -19.96
C SER A 223 12.68 0.44 -21.40
N GLY A 224 11.37 0.40 -21.69
CA GLY A 224 10.86 0.02 -23.01
C GLY A 224 9.34 -0.12 -23.05
N PRO A 225 8.80 -0.61 -24.19
CA PRO A 225 7.37 -0.84 -24.36
C PRO A 225 6.84 -1.86 -23.35
N THR A 226 5.70 -1.57 -22.72
CA THR A 226 5.05 -2.48 -21.77
C THR A 226 4.64 -3.80 -22.44
N SER A 227 4.30 -3.75 -23.74
CA SER A 227 3.90 -4.91 -24.53
C SER A 227 5.01 -5.96 -24.74
N GLU A 228 6.28 -5.61 -24.52
CA GLU A 228 7.42 -6.50 -24.62
C GLU A 228 7.72 -7.25 -23.31
N LEU A 229 7.05 -6.88 -22.22
CA LEU A 229 7.22 -7.51 -20.91
C LEU A 229 6.11 -8.52 -20.62
N THR A 230 6.49 -9.65 -20.03
CA THR A 230 5.54 -10.51 -19.31
C THR A 230 5.41 -10.04 -17.85
N LYS A 231 4.32 -10.42 -17.17
CA LYS A 231 4.18 -10.16 -15.73
C LYS A 231 5.32 -10.77 -14.90
N LYS A 232 5.86 -11.93 -15.35
CA LYS A 232 7.02 -12.58 -14.74
C LYS A 232 8.28 -11.72 -14.86
N ASP A 233 8.58 -11.24 -16.09
CA ASP A 233 9.75 -10.40 -16.33
C ASP A 233 9.65 -9.10 -15.53
N PHE A 234 8.45 -8.48 -15.53
CA PHE A 234 8.20 -7.29 -14.73
C PHE A 234 8.51 -7.51 -13.24
N THR A 235 8.00 -8.60 -12.68
CA THR A 235 8.24 -8.94 -11.27
C THR A 235 9.72 -9.24 -11.00
N TYR A 236 10.40 -9.93 -11.92
CA TYR A 236 11.85 -10.15 -11.82
C TYR A 236 12.64 -8.84 -11.85
N TYR A 237 12.33 -7.91 -12.76
CA TYR A 237 13.01 -6.61 -12.79
C TYR A 237 12.73 -5.78 -11.53
N MET A 238 11.51 -5.83 -11.01
CA MET A 238 11.13 -5.14 -9.78
C MET A 238 11.92 -5.64 -8.56
N THR A 239 11.94 -6.96 -8.35
CA THR A 239 12.44 -7.58 -7.12
C THR A 239 13.88 -8.11 -7.23
N GLY A 240 14.33 -8.44 -8.45
CA GLY A 240 15.59 -9.14 -8.70
C GLY A 240 15.55 -10.62 -8.40
N ARG A 241 14.36 -11.19 -8.19
CA ARG A 241 14.15 -12.60 -7.87
C ARG A 241 13.16 -13.21 -8.85
N GLU A 242 13.41 -14.45 -9.27
CA GLU A 242 12.37 -15.24 -9.93
C GLU A 242 11.33 -15.63 -8.90
N LEU A 243 10.07 -15.32 -9.20
CA LEU A 243 8.95 -15.62 -8.35
C LEU A 243 8.25 -16.84 -8.90
N GLU A 244 8.17 -17.88 -8.12
CA GLU A 244 7.34 -19.03 -8.42
C GLU A 244 5.97 -18.79 -7.77
N ASP A 245 4.92 -18.79 -8.59
CA ASP A 245 3.52 -18.78 -8.11
C ASP A 245 3.18 -20.17 -7.53
N ASN A 246 3.92 -20.58 -6.49
CA ASN A 246 3.68 -21.85 -5.84
C ASN A 246 2.57 -21.68 -4.79
N TYR A 247 1.44 -22.34 -5.04
CA TYR A 247 0.41 -22.50 -4.00
C TYR A 247 1.02 -23.16 -2.78
N PHE A 248 0.79 -22.58 -1.63
CA PHE A 248 1.26 -23.17 -0.40
C PHE A 248 0.53 -24.47 -0.07
N VAL A 249 1.27 -25.57 -0.07
CA VAL A 249 0.77 -26.87 0.36
C VAL A 249 1.42 -27.17 1.72
N PRO A 250 0.67 -27.18 2.82
CA PRO A 250 1.21 -27.46 4.14
C PRO A 250 1.67 -28.91 4.24
N THR A 251 2.77 -29.11 4.92
CA THR A 251 3.34 -30.45 5.11
C THR A 251 2.66 -31.23 6.25
N ASN A 252 2.00 -30.53 7.18
CA ASN A 252 1.52 -31.18 8.42
C ASN A 252 0.36 -30.42 9.09
N ILE A 253 -0.87 -30.61 8.58
CA ILE A 253 -2.07 -30.08 9.27
C ILE A 253 -2.56 -31.11 10.30
N SER A 254 -2.76 -30.67 11.55
CA SER A 254 -3.36 -31.51 12.61
C SER A 254 -4.78 -31.92 12.27
N LYS A 255 -5.20 -33.10 12.76
CA LYS A 255 -6.60 -33.54 12.64
C LYS A 255 -7.51 -32.80 13.62
N GLU A 256 -6.99 -32.41 14.79
CA GLU A 256 -7.78 -31.74 15.81
C GLU A 256 -7.64 -30.22 15.69
N PRO A 257 -8.73 -29.47 15.83
CA PRO A 257 -8.71 -28.02 15.78
C PRO A 257 -8.06 -27.43 17.02
N VAL A 258 -7.20 -26.42 16.83
CA VAL A 258 -6.65 -25.62 17.92
C VAL A 258 -7.63 -24.52 18.36
N LEU A 259 -8.39 -23.96 17.39
CA LEU A 259 -9.41 -22.96 17.65
C LEU A 259 -10.74 -23.43 17.05
N LYS A 260 -11.81 -23.34 17.86
CA LYS A 260 -13.20 -23.53 17.41
C LYS A 260 -14.01 -22.30 17.76
N VAL A 261 -14.75 -21.80 16.79
CA VAL A 261 -15.70 -20.70 16.92
C VAL A 261 -17.09 -21.27 16.62
N ASP A 262 -18.02 -21.13 17.56
CA ASP A 262 -19.39 -21.65 17.41
C ASP A 262 -20.41 -20.54 17.62
N ARG A 263 -21.18 -20.22 16.57
CA ARG A 263 -22.26 -19.23 16.49
C ARG A 263 -21.88 -17.86 17.10
N LEU A 264 -20.64 -17.43 16.84
CA LEU A 264 -20.15 -16.16 17.36
C LEU A 264 -20.91 -15.00 16.73
N THR A 265 -21.35 -14.05 17.55
CA THR A 265 -22.15 -12.92 17.11
C THR A 265 -21.70 -11.63 17.79
N TRP A 266 -21.51 -10.60 16.99
CA TRP A 266 -21.40 -9.21 17.41
C TRP A 266 -22.48 -8.41 16.68
N LYS A 267 -23.54 -8.00 17.43
CA LYS A 267 -24.72 -7.33 16.88
C LYS A 267 -24.36 -6.10 16.03
N GLY A 268 -24.87 -6.07 14.81
CA GLY A 268 -24.63 -5.00 13.84
C GLY A 268 -23.27 -5.09 13.11
N LYS A 269 -22.48 -6.14 13.33
CA LYS A 269 -21.21 -6.39 12.65
C LYS A 269 -21.18 -7.77 11.97
N PHE A 270 -21.41 -8.83 12.73
CA PHE A 270 -21.54 -10.19 12.19
C PHE A 270 -22.42 -11.06 13.08
N SER A 271 -22.99 -12.13 12.53
CA SER A 271 -23.85 -13.06 13.27
C SER A 271 -23.69 -14.51 12.84
N ASP A 272 -23.81 -15.39 13.82
CA ASP A 272 -23.83 -16.85 13.67
C ASP A 272 -22.59 -17.41 12.95
N VAL A 273 -21.42 -16.82 13.20
CA VAL A 273 -20.16 -17.24 12.59
C VAL A 273 -19.64 -18.49 13.27
N THR A 274 -19.47 -19.57 12.47
CA THR A 274 -19.02 -20.88 12.93
C THR A 274 -17.92 -21.40 12.02
N PHE A 275 -16.74 -21.70 12.60
CA PHE A 275 -15.60 -22.32 11.89
C PHE A 275 -14.62 -22.94 12.88
N ASP A 276 -13.71 -23.75 12.36
CA ASP A 276 -12.56 -24.29 13.09
C ASP A 276 -11.24 -23.90 12.42
N LEU A 277 -10.15 -23.97 13.17
CA LEU A 277 -8.78 -23.76 12.68
C LEU A 277 -7.86 -24.81 13.28
N ARG A 278 -6.99 -25.39 12.47
CA ARG A 278 -6.11 -26.49 12.86
C ARG A 278 -4.66 -26.05 12.98
N LYS A 279 -3.85 -26.75 13.77
CA LYS A 279 -2.40 -26.49 13.81
C LYS A 279 -1.78 -26.77 12.45
N GLY A 280 -0.91 -25.85 12.00
CA GLY A 280 -0.27 -25.93 10.70
C GLY A 280 -1.17 -25.52 9.52
N GLU A 281 -2.39 -25.06 9.79
CA GLU A 281 -3.32 -24.57 8.78
C GLU A 281 -3.18 -23.05 8.61
N ILE A 282 -3.27 -22.58 7.36
CA ILE A 282 -3.48 -21.17 7.01
C ILE A 282 -4.92 -21.05 6.51
N LEU A 283 -5.79 -20.43 7.32
CA LEU A 283 -7.18 -20.17 6.98
C LEU A 283 -7.32 -18.74 6.45
N GLY A 284 -7.78 -18.60 5.21
CA GLY A 284 -8.15 -17.32 4.62
C GLY A 284 -9.56 -16.90 5.03
N ILE A 285 -9.75 -15.64 5.39
CA ILE A 285 -11.08 -15.03 5.57
C ILE A 285 -11.14 -13.82 4.65
N THR A 286 -12.01 -13.87 3.64
CA THR A 286 -12.15 -12.80 2.64
C THR A 286 -13.59 -12.32 2.51
N GLY A 287 -13.81 -11.24 1.78
CA GLY A 287 -15.12 -10.62 1.53
C GLY A 287 -14.98 -9.14 1.22
N LEU A 288 -16.05 -8.49 0.81
CA LEU A 288 -16.06 -7.05 0.53
C LEU A 288 -15.83 -6.22 1.79
N LEU A 289 -15.48 -4.97 1.60
CA LEU A 289 -15.39 -4.00 2.70
C LEU A 289 -16.73 -3.94 3.45
N GLY A 290 -16.67 -4.03 4.78
CA GLY A 290 -17.88 -4.07 5.63
C GLY A 290 -18.51 -5.47 5.76
N SER A 291 -17.90 -6.53 5.23
CA SER A 291 -18.40 -7.91 5.39
C SER A 291 -18.35 -8.45 6.83
N GLY A 292 -17.72 -7.75 7.77
CA GLY A 292 -17.57 -8.19 9.18
C GLY A 292 -16.28 -8.96 9.48
N ARG A 293 -15.43 -9.20 8.47
CA ARG A 293 -14.17 -9.97 8.62
C ARG A 293 -13.18 -9.34 9.62
N THR A 294 -13.00 -8.01 9.56
CA THR A 294 -12.13 -7.28 10.50
C THR A 294 -12.67 -7.31 11.91
N GLU A 295 -13.99 -7.12 12.08
CA GLU A 295 -14.64 -7.18 13.37
C GLU A 295 -14.58 -8.59 13.98
N LEU A 296 -14.62 -9.63 13.16
CA LEU A 296 -14.40 -11.01 13.60
C LEU A 296 -12.98 -11.18 14.18
N ALA A 297 -11.95 -10.71 13.46
CA ALA A 297 -10.56 -10.74 13.95
C ALA A 297 -10.40 -10.01 15.28
N LEU A 298 -10.96 -8.80 15.38
CA LEU A 298 -10.93 -7.99 16.60
C LEU A 298 -11.61 -8.72 17.77
N SER A 299 -12.72 -9.43 17.49
CA SER A 299 -13.43 -10.22 18.52
C SER A 299 -12.61 -11.39 19.04
N LEU A 300 -11.90 -12.10 18.15
CA LEU A 300 -11.00 -13.20 18.51
C LEU A 300 -9.80 -12.73 19.34
N PHE A 301 -9.36 -11.50 19.12
CA PHE A 301 -8.24 -10.90 19.85
C PHE A 301 -8.67 -10.11 21.11
N GLY A 302 -9.99 -9.99 21.36
CA GLY A 302 -10.54 -9.30 22.54
C GLY A 302 -10.54 -7.78 22.46
N LEU A 303 -10.44 -7.21 21.24
CA LEU A 303 -10.67 -5.80 20.92
C LEU A 303 -12.11 -5.57 20.47
N GLY A 304 -12.78 -6.61 19.95
CA GLY A 304 -14.17 -6.59 19.56
C GLY A 304 -15.09 -7.08 20.66
N ARG A 305 -16.39 -6.77 20.51
CA ARG A 305 -17.44 -7.23 21.40
C ARG A 305 -18.01 -8.56 20.90
N VAL A 306 -18.19 -9.51 21.83
CA VAL A 306 -18.94 -10.76 21.59
C VAL A 306 -20.23 -10.70 22.38
N ASP A 307 -21.38 -10.73 21.69
CA ASP A 307 -22.69 -10.71 22.33
C ASP A 307 -23.22 -12.12 22.61
N SER A 308 -22.90 -13.10 21.74
CA SER A 308 -23.26 -14.53 21.94
C SER A 308 -22.29 -15.43 21.16
N GLY A 309 -22.41 -16.74 21.41
CA GLY A 309 -21.53 -17.77 20.83
C GLY A 309 -20.37 -18.12 21.73
N THR A 310 -19.54 -19.06 21.32
CA THR A 310 -18.43 -19.58 22.13
C THR A 310 -17.14 -19.69 21.34
N ILE A 311 -16.02 -19.49 22.00
CA ILE A 311 -14.68 -19.72 21.49
C ILE A 311 -14.05 -20.83 22.31
N THR A 312 -13.56 -21.87 21.66
CA THR A 312 -12.82 -22.97 22.27
C THR A 312 -11.39 -22.98 21.76
N LEU A 313 -10.40 -22.99 22.63
CA LEU A 313 -8.98 -23.00 22.28
C LEU A 313 -8.32 -24.22 22.96
N ASN A 314 -7.62 -25.06 22.16
CA ASN A 314 -7.01 -26.31 22.65
C ASN A 314 -7.99 -27.19 23.45
N GLY A 315 -9.27 -27.27 23.06
CA GLY A 315 -10.31 -28.04 23.71
C GLY A 315 -10.97 -27.37 24.91
N GLU A 316 -10.49 -26.23 25.40
CA GLU A 316 -11.06 -25.48 26.53
C GLU A 316 -11.89 -24.29 26.01
N GLN A 317 -13.09 -24.12 26.53
CA GLN A 317 -13.89 -22.93 26.28
C GLN A 317 -13.25 -21.71 26.95
N VAL A 318 -13.01 -20.65 26.19
CA VAL A 318 -12.33 -19.44 26.65
C VAL A 318 -13.19 -18.20 26.44
N LYS A 319 -13.05 -17.24 27.34
CA LYS A 319 -13.62 -15.90 27.17
C LYS A 319 -12.47 -14.92 26.98
N ILE A 320 -12.45 -14.21 25.85
CA ILE A 320 -11.41 -13.25 25.49
C ILE A 320 -12.05 -11.87 25.42
N THR A 321 -11.74 -11.00 26.38
CA THR A 321 -12.33 -9.66 26.50
C THR A 321 -11.27 -8.55 26.51
N SER A 322 -10.02 -8.90 26.26
CA SER A 322 -8.92 -7.95 26.13
C SER A 322 -7.72 -8.57 25.43
N PRO A 323 -6.87 -7.75 24.78
CA PRO A 323 -5.61 -8.21 24.16
C PRO A 323 -4.67 -8.95 25.14
N ILE A 324 -4.65 -8.51 26.41
CA ILE A 324 -3.85 -9.18 27.47
C ILE A 324 -4.34 -10.61 27.70
N GLN A 325 -5.65 -10.87 27.65
CA GLN A 325 -6.19 -12.21 27.79
C GLN A 325 -5.91 -13.06 26.54
N ALA A 326 -6.04 -12.48 25.33
CA ALA A 326 -5.69 -13.14 24.09
C ALA A 326 -4.21 -13.59 24.09
N GLN A 327 -3.31 -12.69 24.47
CA GLN A 327 -1.88 -12.99 24.60
C GLN A 327 -1.60 -14.11 25.63
N LYS A 328 -2.24 -14.10 26.80
CA LYS A 328 -2.12 -15.17 27.80
C LYS A 328 -2.61 -16.52 27.26
N LYS A 329 -3.56 -16.49 26.33
CA LYS A 329 -4.09 -17.68 25.63
C LYS A 329 -3.33 -17.98 24.35
N ARG A 330 -2.14 -17.34 24.15
CA ARG A 330 -1.21 -17.61 23.04
C ARG A 330 -1.79 -17.25 21.67
N ILE A 331 -2.62 -16.20 21.63
CA ILE A 331 -3.15 -15.62 20.39
C ILE A 331 -2.43 -14.31 20.11
N GLY A 332 -1.84 -14.18 18.91
CA GLY A 332 -1.24 -12.94 18.38
C GLY A 332 -2.13 -12.29 17.33
N TYR A 333 -2.00 -10.97 17.17
CA TYR A 333 -2.76 -10.20 16.19
C TYR A 333 -1.90 -9.13 15.51
N VAL A 334 -1.85 -9.17 14.19
CA VAL A 334 -1.23 -8.16 13.34
C VAL A 334 -2.35 -7.32 12.72
N PRO A 335 -2.43 -6.01 13.03
CA PRO A 335 -3.46 -5.14 12.50
C PRO A 335 -3.20 -4.75 11.04
N GLU A 336 -4.26 -4.33 10.34
CA GLU A 336 -4.19 -3.82 8.98
C GLU A 336 -3.42 -2.49 8.90
N ASP A 337 -3.73 -1.54 9.80
CA ASP A 337 -2.97 -0.29 9.91
C ASP A 337 -1.81 -0.44 10.89
N ARG A 338 -0.65 -0.80 10.33
CA ARG A 338 0.58 -0.93 11.12
C ARG A 338 1.07 0.37 11.73
N LEU A 339 0.76 1.51 11.10
CA LEU A 339 1.32 2.81 11.49
C LEU A 339 0.64 3.37 12.75
N THR A 340 -0.66 3.17 12.88
CA THR A 340 -1.45 3.68 14.01
C THR A 340 -1.72 2.63 15.08
N GLU A 341 -1.84 1.34 14.70
CA GLU A 341 -2.22 0.26 15.61
C GLU A 341 -1.07 -0.74 15.86
N GLY A 342 -0.18 -0.91 14.88
CA GLY A 342 0.87 -1.93 14.93
C GLY A 342 2.14 -1.48 15.65
N LEU A 343 2.55 -0.22 15.50
CA LEU A 343 3.86 0.30 15.88
C LEU A 343 3.79 1.58 16.70
N CYS A 344 4.72 1.73 17.62
CA CYS A 344 5.07 2.98 18.25
C CYS A 344 6.18 3.65 17.43
N LEU A 345 5.83 4.36 16.34
CA LEU A 345 6.77 4.85 15.32
C LEU A 345 7.93 5.70 15.86
N ARG A 346 7.71 6.44 16.95
CA ARG A 346 8.71 7.32 17.59
C ARG A 346 9.57 6.60 18.64
N GLN A 347 9.33 5.31 18.84
CA GLN A 347 10.11 4.48 19.75
C GLN A 347 11.13 3.64 18.98
N PRO A 348 12.21 3.18 19.65
CA PRO A 348 13.19 2.29 19.08
C PRO A 348 12.61 1.04 18.44
N ILE A 349 13.29 0.53 17.42
CA ILE A 349 12.98 -0.77 16.78
C ILE A 349 12.93 -1.86 17.84
N ALA A 350 13.94 -1.90 18.73
CA ALA A 350 14.04 -2.88 19.80
C ALA A 350 12.85 -2.86 20.75
N ASP A 351 12.38 -1.67 21.15
CA ASP A 351 11.22 -1.51 22.03
C ASP A 351 9.95 -2.04 21.38
N ASN A 352 9.76 -1.75 20.07
CA ASN A 352 8.62 -2.24 19.31
C ASN A 352 8.61 -3.77 19.21
N ILE A 353 9.74 -4.40 18.94
CA ILE A 353 9.87 -5.87 18.87
C ILE A 353 9.54 -6.50 20.21
N MET A 354 10.03 -5.93 21.31
CA MET A 354 9.92 -6.52 22.63
C MET A 354 8.62 -6.14 23.38
N LEU A 355 7.80 -5.23 22.83
CA LEU A 355 6.63 -4.65 23.49
C LEU A 355 5.68 -5.72 24.06
N ALA A 356 5.35 -6.73 23.28
CA ALA A 356 4.43 -7.78 23.72
C ALA A 356 5.06 -8.76 24.75
N SER A 357 6.37 -8.79 24.87
CA SER A 357 7.11 -9.71 25.76
C SER A 357 7.83 -9.00 26.93
N LEU A 358 7.58 -7.71 27.15
CA LEU A 358 8.25 -6.89 28.18
C LEU A 358 8.20 -7.50 29.58
N LYS A 359 7.11 -8.21 29.93
CA LYS A 359 7.00 -8.91 31.23
C LYS A 359 8.12 -9.92 31.48
N GLN A 360 8.63 -10.55 30.43
CA GLN A 360 9.73 -11.53 30.53
C GLN A 360 11.07 -10.86 30.88
N LEU A 361 11.21 -9.54 30.64
CA LEU A 361 12.38 -8.73 30.90
C LEU A 361 12.27 -7.88 32.17
N THR A 362 11.10 -7.89 32.82
CA THR A 362 10.84 -7.06 33.99
C THR A 362 11.35 -7.74 35.24
N ARG A 363 12.14 -7.02 36.07
CA ARG A 363 12.62 -7.44 37.38
C ARG A 363 11.55 -7.25 38.46
N ALA A 364 11.79 -7.80 39.65
CA ALA A 364 10.84 -7.74 40.79
C ALA A 364 10.41 -6.29 41.15
N LEU A 365 11.26 -5.30 40.95
CA LEU A 365 10.96 -3.89 41.20
C LEU A 365 10.37 -3.14 39.99
N GLY A 366 9.95 -3.84 38.94
CA GLY A 366 9.36 -3.23 37.74
C GLY A 366 10.38 -2.60 36.77
N THR A 367 11.68 -2.73 37.02
CA THR A 367 12.72 -2.23 36.12
C THR A 367 12.96 -3.20 34.96
N ILE A 368 13.28 -2.68 33.78
CA ILE A 368 13.55 -3.48 32.58
C ILE A 368 15.05 -3.70 32.42
N ARG A 369 15.43 -4.89 31.97
CA ARG A 369 16.81 -5.26 31.63
C ARG A 369 17.10 -4.81 30.20
N HIS A 370 17.57 -3.57 30.03
CA HIS A 370 17.78 -2.97 28.70
C HIS A 370 18.79 -3.73 27.84
N GLU A 371 19.91 -4.18 28.37
CA GLU A 371 20.89 -4.97 27.61
C GLU A 371 20.25 -6.24 27.04
N GLU A 372 19.54 -7.01 27.88
CA GLU A 372 18.84 -8.23 27.45
C GLU A 372 17.73 -7.92 26.43
N LEU A 373 17.07 -6.76 26.54
CA LEU A 373 16.08 -6.28 25.57
C LEU A 373 16.70 -6.12 24.19
N PHE A 374 17.82 -5.40 24.12
CA PHE A 374 18.52 -5.17 22.84
C PHE A 374 19.11 -6.47 22.26
N ASP A 375 19.72 -7.32 23.08
CA ASP A 375 20.26 -8.61 22.64
C ASP A 375 19.16 -9.52 22.04
N LYS A 376 18.00 -9.57 22.68
CA LYS A 376 16.86 -10.34 22.15
C LYS A 376 16.29 -9.73 20.90
N SER A 377 16.16 -8.40 20.83
CA SER A 377 15.65 -7.72 19.65
C SER A 377 16.57 -7.89 18.45
N ASN A 378 17.89 -7.82 18.61
CA ASN A 378 18.85 -8.02 17.54
C ASN A 378 18.73 -9.44 16.93
N LYS A 379 18.46 -10.47 17.73
CA LYS A 379 18.19 -11.83 17.20
C LYS A 379 16.98 -11.86 16.27
N TRP A 380 15.95 -11.04 16.54
CA TRP A 380 14.77 -10.92 15.67
C TRP A 380 15.07 -10.08 14.43
N VAL A 381 15.88 -9.02 14.57
CA VAL A 381 16.38 -8.22 13.43
C VAL A 381 17.12 -9.13 12.45
N ASP A 382 18.02 -9.97 12.94
CA ASP A 382 18.78 -10.92 12.11
C ASP A 382 17.86 -12.01 11.51
N LYS A 383 17.03 -12.63 12.34
CA LYS A 383 16.12 -13.73 11.92
C LYS A 383 15.18 -13.33 10.79
N PHE A 384 14.68 -12.09 10.81
CA PHE A 384 13.75 -11.58 9.79
C PHE A 384 14.43 -10.69 8.75
N SER A 385 15.76 -10.62 8.79
CA SER A 385 16.54 -9.79 7.86
C SER A 385 15.95 -8.37 7.77
N ILE A 386 15.69 -7.77 8.95
CA ILE A 386 15.21 -6.39 9.04
C ILE A 386 16.38 -5.48 8.68
N THR A 387 16.24 -4.68 7.63
CA THR A 387 17.30 -3.79 7.15
C THR A 387 17.41 -2.59 8.08
N THR A 388 18.32 -2.68 9.05
CA THR A 388 18.71 -1.60 9.93
C THR A 388 20.18 -1.77 10.33
N ASP A 389 20.87 -0.68 10.56
CA ASP A 389 22.24 -0.66 11.09
C ASP A 389 22.25 -0.55 12.62
N ASP A 390 21.12 -0.16 13.24
CA ASP A 390 21.00 0.01 14.69
C ASP A 390 19.55 -0.13 15.16
N ALA A 391 19.28 -1.06 16.07
CA ALA A 391 17.97 -1.29 16.67
C ALA A 391 17.54 -0.17 17.65
N HIS A 392 18.43 0.78 18.00
CA HIS A 392 18.09 1.98 18.76
C HIS A 392 17.40 3.06 17.91
N LYS A 393 17.46 2.97 16.58
CA LYS A 393 16.75 3.90 15.69
C LYS A 393 15.24 3.74 15.83
N ASN A 394 14.52 4.84 15.58
CA ASN A 394 13.05 4.83 15.61
C ASN A 394 12.48 3.95 14.50
N ALA A 395 11.39 3.25 14.77
CA ALA A 395 10.69 2.42 13.78
C ALA A 395 10.21 3.23 12.56
N SER A 396 9.99 4.54 12.71
CA SER A 396 9.64 5.46 11.61
C SER A 396 10.71 5.60 10.51
N THR A 397 11.96 5.21 10.78
CA THR A 397 13.05 5.32 9.81
C THR A 397 13.08 4.16 8.80
N LEU A 398 12.30 3.13 9.02
CA LEU A 398 12.28 1.92 8.21
C LEU A 398 11.26 1.98 7.07
N SER A 399 11.53 1.21 6.00
CA SER A 399 10.56 0.95 4.93
C SER A 399 9.33 0.20 5.43
N GLY A 400 8.21 0.27 4.69
CA GLY A 400 6.95 -0.40 5.05
C GLY A 400 7.11 -1.90 5.28
N GLY A 401 7.89 -2.59 4.44
CA GLY A 401 8.16 -4.02 4.60
C GLY A 401 8.94 -4.34 5.88
N ASN A 402 9.97 -3.55 6.22
CA ASN A 402 10.72 -3.72 7.47
C ASN A 402 9.85 -3.39 8.70
N GLN A 403 9.00 -2.37 8.62
CA GLN A 403 8.02 -2.07 9.66
C GLN A 403 7.06 -3.24 9.91
N GLN A 404 6.58 -3.89 8.85
CA GLN A 404 5.70 -5.07 8.95
C GLN A 404 6.43 -6.26 9.60
N LYS A 405 7.70 -6.48 9.24
CA LYS A 405 8.55 -7.49 9.88
C LYS A 405 8.71 -7.23 11.39
N ILE A 406 8.78 -5.96 11.84
CA ILE A 406 8.78 -5.62 13.27
C ILE A 406 7.46 -6.01 13.94
N VAL A 407 6.30 -5.70 13.31
CA VAL A 407 4.99 -6.06 13.89
C VAL A 407 4.85 -7.58 14.03
N LEU A 408 5.32 -8.35 13.04
CA LEU A 408 5.38 -9.81 13.11
C LEU A 408 6.31 -10.27 14.25
N SER A 409 7.53 -9.72 14.32
CA SER A 409 8.51 -10.04 15.37
C SER A 409 7.96 -9.81 16.77
N LYS A 410 7.20 -8.72 16.98
CA LYS A 410 6.55 -8.39 18.25
C LYS A 410 5.68 -9.53 18.79
N TRP A 411 4.92 -10.18 17.91
CA TRP A 411 4.05 -11.29 18.30
C TRP A 411 4.78 -12.61 18.38
N LEU A 412 5.64 -12.90 17.40
CA LEU A 412 6.40 -14.15 17.32
C LEU A 412 7.50 -14.29 18.39
N ASN A 413 7.83 -13.20 19.09
CA ASN A 413 8.67 -13.21 20.27
C ASN A 413 7.93 -13.84 21.50
N ASN A 414 6.68 -14.22 21.33
CA ASN A 414 5.89 -14.96 22.29
C ASN A 414 5.57 -16.35 21.73
N ASP A 415 5.32 -17.28 22.64
CA ASP A 415 4.88 -18.62 22.29
C ASP A 415 3.41 -18.56 21.85
N LEU A 416 3.14 -18.73 20.55
CA LEU A 416 1.80 -18.62 19.99
C LEU A 416 1.25 -19.97 19.55
N ASP A 417 -0.07 -20.15 19.73
CA ASP A 417 -0.84 -21.24 19.13
C ASP A 417 -1.61 -20.76 17.89
N VAL A 418 -2.05 -19.49 17.90
CA VAL A 418 -2.82 -18.85 16.82
C VAL A 418 -2.23 -17.48 16.52
N LEU A 419 -2.03 -17.19 15.23
CA LEU A 419 -1.65 -15.88 14.75
C LEU A 419 -2.70 -15.36 13.76
N ILE A 420 -3.29 -14.21 14.06
CA ILE A 420 -4.26 -13.53 13.20
C ILE A 420 -3.54 -12.40 12.46
N LEU A 421 -3.56 -12.44 11.13
CA LEU A 421 -2.96 -11.46 10.24
C LEU A 421 -4.08 -10.73 9.49
N ASN A 422 -4.34 -9.48 9.86
CA ASN A 422 -5.32 -8.66 9.17
C ASN A 422 -4.60 -7.74 8.18
N GLY A 423 -4.75 -8.01 6.87
CA GLY A 423 -4.07 -7.28 5.81
C GLY A 423 -2.54 -7.29 5.92
N PRO A 424 -1.86 -8.47 6.07
CA PRO A 424 -0.44 -8.52 6.44
C PRO A 424 0.48 -7.85 5.44
N THR A 425 0.05 -7.65 4.20
CA THR A 425 0.87 -7.07 3.13
C THR A 425 0.36 -5.72 2.62
N VAL A 426 -0.61 -5.12 3.31
CA VAL A 426 -1.14 -3.80 2.96
C VAL A 426 -0.04 -2.73 3.06
N GLY A 427 0.19 -2.00 1.95
CA GLY A 427 1.17 -0.92 1.89
C GLY A 427 2.64 -1.37 2.01
N VAL A 428 2.95 -2.61 1.62
CA VAL A 428 4.32 -3.10 1.45
C VAL A 428 4.62 -3.36 -0.03
N ASP A 429 5.89 -3.32 -0.40
CA ASP A 429 6.34 -3.61 -1.76
C ASP A 429 6.28 -5.12 -2.08
N ILE A 430 6.40 -5.46 -3.38
CA ILE A 430 6.25 -6.84 -3.87
C ILE A 430 7.28 -7.78 -3.24
N GLY A 431 8.54 -7.35 -3.09
CA GLY A 431 9.58 -8.18 -2.49
C GLY A 431 9.33 -8.46 -1.01
N ALA A 432 8.95 -7.42 -0.25
CA ALA A 432 8.60 -7.59 1.16
C ALA A 432 7.32 -8.42 1.36
N LYS A 433 6.32 -8.29 0.45
CA LYS A 433 5.11 -9.14 0.46
C LYS A 433 5.48 -10.61 0.42
N GLN A 434 6.41 -10.99 -0.43
CA GLN A 434 6.84 -12.38 -0.56
C GLN A 434 7.68 -12.88 0.62
N ASP A 435 8.58 -12.03 1.14
CA ASP A 435 9.31 -12.37 2.37
C ASP A 435 8.33 -12.67 3.52
N ILE A 436 7.23 -11.90 3.62
CA ILE A 436 6.18 -12.11 4.63
C ILE A 436 5.43 -13.42 4.37
N HIS A 437 5.06 -13.72 3.11
CA HIS A 437 4.38 -14.97 2.77
C HIS A 437 5.27 -16.19 3.07
N ALA A 438 6.53 -16.18 2.65
CA ALA A 438 7.48 -17.25 2.94
C ALA A 438 7.62 -17.48 4.45
N LEU A 439 7.71 -16.40 5.23
CA LEU A 439 7.75 -16.48 6.68
C LEU A 439 6.47 -17.12 7.27
N VAL A 440 5.29 -16.75 6.79
CA VAL A 440 4.00 -17.30 7.25
C VAL A 440 3.91 -18.80 6.91
N HIS A 441 4.38 -19.20 5.72
CA HIS A 441 4.45 -20.61 5.31
C HIS A 441 5.38 -21.42 6.23
N ASP A 442 6.55 -20.88 6.56
CA ASP A 442 7.49 -21.53 7.47
C ASP A 442 6.89 -21.70 8.88
N LEU A 443 6.19 -20.69 9.37
CA LEU A 443 5.52 -20.75 10.69
C LEU A 443 4.40 -21.78 10.70
N ALA A 444 3.59 -21.85 9.64
CA ALA A 444 2.55 -22.87 9.51
C ALA A 444 3.14 -24.29 9.46
N ASN A 445 4.22 -24.49 8.69
CA ASN A 445 4.94 -25.77 8.65
C ASN A 445 5.54 -26.17 10.01
N GLN A 446 5.86 -25.19 10.88
CA GLN A 446 6.28 -25.41 12.27
C GLN A 446 5.11 -25.70 13.22
N GLY A 447 3.86 -25.71 12.73
CA GLY A 447 2.66 -26.06 13.48
C GLY A 447 1.89 -24.87 14.04
N LEU A 448 2.27 -23.61 13.72
CA LEU A 448 1.47 -22.45 14.08
C LEU A 448 0.18 -22.42 13.25
N ALA A 449 -0.96 -22.18 13.89
CA ALA A 449 -2.23 -21.97 13.21
C ALA A 449 -2.36 -20.49 12.81
N VAL A 450 -2.64 -20.21 11.54
CA VAL A 450 -2.67 -18.84 11.01
C VAL A 450 -4.02 -18.51 10.42
N ILE A 451 -4.55 -17.33 10.71
CA ILE A 451 -5.70 -16.74 10.03
C ILE A 451 -5.17 -15.55 9.21
N ILE A 452 -5.38 -15.57 7.90
CA ILE A 452 -5.13 -14.41 7.02
C ILE A 452 -6.46 -13.78 6.66
N ILE A 453 -6.62 -12.49 6.96
CA ILE A 453 -7.77 -11.70 6.55
C ILE A 453 -7.28 -10.72 5.48
N SER A 454 -7.83 -10.85 4.27
CA SER A 454 -7.42 -10.00 3.14
C SER A 454 -8.56 -9.83 2.14
N ASP A 455 -8.59 -8.67 1.48
CA ASP A 455 -9.39 -8.40 0.28
C ASP A 455 -8.59 -8.60 -1.01
N ASP A 456 -7.27 -8.76 -0.91
CA ASP A 456 -6.43 -9.20 -2.02
C ASP A 456 -6.64 -10.70 -2.27
N LEU A 457 -7.49 -11.02 -3.26
CA LEU A 457 -7.84 -12.41 -3.57
C LEU A 457 -6.63 -13.22 -4.03
N ALA A 458 -5.69 -12.61 -4.75
CA ALA A 458 -4.46 -13.27 -5.16
C ALA A 458 -3.63 -13.70 -3.94
N GLU A 459 -3.54 -12.85 -2.91
CA GLU A 459 -2.89 -13.19 -1.65
C GLU A 459 -3.55 -14.40 -0.97
N VAL A 460 -4.88 -14.41 -0.91
CA VAL A 460 -5.65 -15.49 -0.28
C VAL A 460 -5.49 -16.80 -1.06
N VAL A 461 -5.58 -16.76 -2.39
CA VAL A 461 -5.48 -17.93 -3.26
C VAL A 461 -4.11 -18.61 -3.15
N VAL A 462 -3.03 -17.83 -3.12
CA VAL A 462 -1.66 -18.38 -3.10
C VAL A 462 -1.28 -18.93 -1.73
N ASN A 463 -1.76 -18.32 -0.63
CA ASN A 463 -1.25 -18.60 0.70
C ASN A 463 -2.15 -19.49 1.57
N CYS A 464 -3.46 -19.61 1.27
CA CYS A 464 -4.40 -20.24 2.18
C CYS A 464 -4.74 -21.69 1.77
N ASN A 465 -4.88 -22.55 2.76
CA ASN A 465 -5.25 -23.97 2.55
C ASN A 465 -6.76 -24.16 2.49
N ARG A 466 -7.49 -23.25 3.14
CA ARG A 466 -8.93 -23.18 3.21
C ARG A 466 -9.34 -21.71 3.28
N VAL A 467 -10.46 -21.37 2.66
CA VAL A 467 -10.94 -19.99 2.57
C VAL A 467 -12.40 -19.94 2.98
N ILE A 468 -12.71 -19.01 3.87
CA ILE A 468 -14.06 -18.62 4.27
C ILE A 468 -14.39 -17.28 3.60
N VAL A 469 -15.55 -17.21 2.97
CA VAL A 469 -16.07 -15.99 2.34
C VAL A 469 -17.16 -15.40 3.23
N MET A 470 -16.98 -14.13 3.63
CA MET A 470 -17.95 -13.38 4.41
C MET A 470 -18.66 -12.33 3.56
N LYS A 471 -19.98 -12.22 3.77
CA LYS A 471 -20.85 -11.19 3.15
C LYS A 471 -21.91 -10.77 4.15
N ASP A 472 -22.09 -9.45 4.32
CA ASP A 472 -23.12 -8.86 5.19
C ASP A 472 -23.14 -9.46 6.63
N GLY A 473 -21.95 -9.72 7.17
CA GLY A 473 -21.77 -10.25 8.53
C GLY A 473 -21.98 -11.76 8.69
N HIS A 474 -22.14 -12.51 7.59
CA HIS A 474 -22.34 -13.96 7.63
C HIS A 474 -21.28 -14.68 6.79
N ILE A 475 -21.01 -15.96 7.14
CA ILE A 475 -20.28 -16.86 6.28
C ILE A 475 -21.23 -17.31 5.16
N VAL A 476 -20.87 -17.02 3.92
CA VAL A 476 -21.69 -17.37 2.72
C VAL A 476 -21.05 -18.50 1.91
N GLY A 477 -19.81 -18.85 2.15
CA GLY A 477 -19.12 -19.95 1.48
C GLY A 477 -17.83 -20.36 2.17
N GLU A 478 -17.43 -21.60 1.90
CA GLU A 478 -16.17 -22.18 2.33
C GLU A 478 -15.60 -23.06 1.21
N MET A 479 -14.29 -22.95 0.96
CA MET A 479 -13.60 -23.73 -0.05
C MET A 479 -12.21 -24.14 0.41
N ALA A 480 -11.68 -25.23 -0.17
CA ALA A 480 -10.36 -25.77 0.16
C ALA A 480 -9.69 -26.36 -1.06
N GLY A 481 -8.35 -26.40 -1.06
CA GLY A 481 -7.51 -26.99 -2.11
C GLY A 481 -7.74 -26.34 -3.48
N GLU A 482 -7.81 -27.14 -4.54
CA GLU A 482 -7.92 -26.68 -5.94
C GLU A 482 -9.17 -25.82 -6.24
N ARG A 483 -10.16 -25.80 -5.35
CA ARG A 483 -11.34 -24.94 -5.48
C ARG A 483 -11.08 -23.49 -5.10
N ILE A 484 -9.95 -23.20 -4.46
CA ILE A 484 -9.57 -21.84 -4.09
C ILE A 484 -9.05 -21.13 -5.35
N THR A 485 -9.93 -20.40 -6.03
CA THR A 485 -9.60 -19.55 -7.17
C THR A 485 -10.29 -18.19 -7.01
N GLU A 486 -9.72 -17.16 -7.62
CA GLU A 486 -10.33 -15.81 -7.57
C GLU A 486 -11.75 -15.83 -8.13
N ASP A 487 -11.98 -16.54 -9.25
CA ASP A 487 -13.30 -16.61 -9.89
C ASP A 487 -14.34 -17.26 -8.98
N ASN A 488 -14.00 -18.38 -8.32
CA ASN A 488 -14.91 -19.07 -7.40
C ASN A 488 -15.23 -18.20 -6.17
N ILE A 489 -14.23 -17.46 -5.65
CA ILE A 489 -14.46 -16.52 -4.54
C ILE A 489 -15.38 -15.38 -4.99
N LEU A 490 -15.13 -14.79 -6.16
CA LEU A 490 -15.94 -13.71 -6.71
C LEU A 490 -17.37 -14.14 -7.01
N GLU A 491 -17.60 -15.39 -7.46
CA GLU A 491 -18.92 -15.94 -7.68
C GLU A 491 -19.76 -15.99 -6.38
N ILE A 492 -19.13 -16.36 -5.26
CA ILE A 492 -19.77 -16.39 -3.95
C ILE A 492 -20.02 -14.99 -3.40
N ILE A 493 -19.13 -14.03 -3.67
CA ILE A 493 -19.26 -12.65 -3.19
C ILE A 493 -20.40 -11.89 -3.92
N ARG A 494 -20.63 -12.20 -5.19
CA ARG A 494 -21.70 -11.59 -6.01
C ARG A 494 -23.08 -11.96 -5.47
#